data_7ae85b7a841c81065712d3591d73b00a
#
_entry.id   7ae85b7a841c81065712d3591d73b00a
#
_cell.length_a   1.000
_cell.length_b   1.000
_cell.length_c   1.000
_cell.angle_alpha   90.00
_cell.angle_beta   90.00
_cell.angle_gamma   90.00
#
_symmetry.space_group_name_H-M   'P 1'
#
loop_
_entity.id
_entity.type
_entity.pdbx_description
1 polymer ?
#
loop_
_entity_poly.entity_id
_entity_poly.type
_entity_poly.pdbx_seq_one_letter_code
_entity_poly.pdbx_strand_id
1 'polypeptide(L)'
;MSLGAKLAELRLRKGQSLQDVATAVGVSKTHVWQLEKGASGNPSMDLLKSFATHFDVPLTYLADAESQASLQDVEALQFFRDFKSLSEQEQAVLKQTLDLFKNKRAQGDGGT
;
A
#
# COMPACT_ATOMS: atom_id res chain seq x y z
N MET A 1 -12.07 -2.22 -7.56
CA MET A 1 -12.15 -1.12 -6.59
C MET A 1 -11.88 0.20 -7.30
N SER A 2 -12.70 1.21 -7.06
CA SER A 2 -12.52 2.51 -7.70
C SER A 2 -11.31 3.25 -7.14
N LEU A 3 -10.84 4.26 -7.86
CA LEU A 3 -9.73 5.10 -7.38
C LEU A 3 -10.07 5.73 -6.03
N GLY A 4 -11.30 6.28 -5.90
CA GLY A 4 -11.71 6.90 -4.64
C GLY A 4 -11.67 5.93 -3.47
N ALA A 5 -12.15 4.69 -3.67
CA ALA A 5 -12.11 3.66 -2.64
C ALA A 5 -10.69 3.27 -2.28
N LYS A 6 -9.79 3.19 -3.28
CA LYS A 6 -8.38 2.92 -3.02
C LYS A 6 -7.73 4.01 -2.18
N LEU A 7 -8.00 5.26 -2.52
CA LEU A 7 -7.44 6.39 -1.76
C LEU A 7 -7.94 6.41 -0.32
N ALA A 8 -9.24 6.16 -0.12
CA ALA A 8 -9.83 6.12 1.22
C ALA A 8 -9.21 4.98 2.05
N GLU A 9 -9.06 3.81 1.45
CA GLU A 9 -8.47 2.66 2.15
C GLU A 9 -7.02 2.92 2.56
N LEU A 10 -6.22 3.48 1.64
CA LEU A 10 -4.82 3.81 1.92
C LEU A 10 -4.71 4.84 3.04
N ARG A 11 -5.57 5.87 3.00
CA ARG A 11 -5.60 6.90 4.03
C ARG A 11 -5.92 6.31 5.41
N LEU A 12 -6.95 5.49 5.48
CA LEU A 12 -7.38 4.89 6.74
C LEU A 12 -6.32 3.92 7.28
N ARG A 13 -5.67 3.16 6.43
CA ARG A 13 -4.58 2.27 6.84
C ARG A 13 -3.39 3.03 7.42
N LYS A 14 -3.12 4.20 6.86
CA LYS A 14 -2.05 5.06 7.37
C LYS A 14 -2.47 5.86 8.61
N GLY A 15 -3.74 5.75 9.01
CA GLY A 15 -4.27 6.45 10.17
C GLY A 15 -4.33 7.96 9.99
N GLN A 16 -4.56 8.44 8.77
CA GLN A 16 -4.53 9.86 8.45
C GLN A 16 -5.93 10.41 8.24
N SER A 17 -6.07 11.72 8.55
CA SER A 17 -7.28 12.47 8.25
C SER A 17 -7.26 12.91 6.78
N LEU A 18 -8.43 13.40 6.31
CA LEU A 18 -8.51 14.03 4.99
C LEU A 18 -7.55 15.20 4.87
N GLN A 19 -7.45 16.00 5.94
CA GLN A 19 -6.55 17.16 5.95
C GLN A 19 -5.10 16.76 5.88
N ASP A 20 -4.71 15.68 6.56
CA ASP A 20 -3.34 15.19 6.54
C ASP A 20 -2.92 14.84 5.10
N VAL A 21 -3.77 14.12 4.40
CA VAL A 21 -3.50 13.72 3.02
C VAL A 21 -3.50 14.94 2.10
N ALA A 22 -4.49 15.84 2.27
CA ALA A 22 -4.60 17.05 1.47
C ALA A 22 -3.33 17.89 1.55
N THR A 23 -2.84 18.09 2.76
CA THR A 23 -1.60 18.85 3.00
C THR A 23 -0.41 18.16 2.31
N ALA A 24 -0.33 16.84 2.43
CA ALA A 24 0.80 16.08 1.87
C ALA A 24 0.84 16.13 0.33
N VAL A 25 -0.33 16.09 -0.32
CA VAL A 25 -0.39 16.06 -1.79
C VAL A 25 -0.65 17.44 -2.41
N GLY A 26 -0.83 18.47 -1.58
CA GLY A 26 -0.91 19.86 -2.06
C GLY A 26 -2.27 20.28 -2.62
N VAL A 27 -3.36 19.70 -2.11
CA VAL A 27 -4.72 20.07 -2.52
C VAL A 27 -5.56 20.37 -1.28
N SER A 28 -6.81 20.82 -1.48
CA SER A 28 -7.72 21.10 -0.37
C SER A 28 -8.30 19.79 0.20
N LYS A 29 -8.70 19.86 1.47
CA LYS A 29 -9.41 18.76 2.13
C LYS A 29 -10.67 18.37 1.35
N THR A 30 -11.43 19.36 0.89
CA THR A 30 -12.64 19.13 0.11
C THR A 30 -12.32 18.36 -1.17
N HIS A 31 -11.21 18.68 -1.83
CA HIS A 31 -10.81 17.99 -3.06
C HIS A 31 -10.50 16.51 -2.81
N VAL A 32 -9.79 16.20 -1.72
CA VAL A 32 -9.51 14.81 -1.34
C VAL A 32 -10.83 14.08 -1.05
N TRP A 33 -11.73 14.70 -0.31
CA TRP A 33 -13.04 14.11 -0.01
C TRP A 33 -13.82 13.80 -1.29
N GLN A 34 -13.83 14.75 -2.24
CA GLN A 34 -14.53 14.56 -3.50
C GLN A 34 -13.93 13.40 -4.31
N LEU A 35 -12.60 13.28 -4.32
CA LEU A 35 -11.93 12.17 -5.00
C LEU A 35 -12.29 10.83 -4.37
N GLU A 36 -12.31 10.76 -3.03
CA GLU A 36 -12.67 9.52 -2.33
C GLU A 36 -14.12 9.11 -2.59
N LYS A 37 -15.01 10.09 -2.74
CA LYS A 37 -16.43 9.83 -2.99
C LYS A 37 -16.77 9.64 -4.46
N GLY A 38 -15.80 9.84 -5.35
CA GLY A 38 -16.05 9.76 -6.78
C GLY A 38 -16.85 10.92 -7.33
N ALA A 39 -16.96 12.02 -6.57
CA ALA A 39 -17.73 13.22 -6.98
C ALA A 39 -16.91 14.16 -7.85
N SER A 40 -15.60 13.98 -7.92
CA SER A 40 -14.69 14.75 -8.75
C SER A 40 -14.37 13.97 -10.02
N GLY A 41 -14.02 14.69 -11.09
CA GLY A 41 -13.50 14.05 -12.28
C GLY A 41 -12.15 13.37 -12.02
N ASN A 42 -11.58 12.79 -13.06
CA ASN A 42 -10.29 12.11 -12.94
C ASN A 42 -9.22 13.11 -12.51
N PRO A 43 -8.41 12.78 -11.50
CA PRO A 43 -7.32 13.65 -11.11
C PRO A 43 -6.24 13.67 -12.19
N SER A 44 -5.42 14.74 -12.17
CA SER A 44 -4.28 14.85 -13.08
C SER A 44 -3.26 13.76 -12.79
N MET A 45 -2.42 13.48 -13.77
CA MET A 45 -1.33 12.50 -13.57
C MET A 45 -0.38 12.98 -12.48
N ASP A 46 -0.11 14.29 -12.40
CA ASP A 46 0.76 14.83 -11.34
C ASP A 46 0.18 14.60 -9.96
N LEU A 47 -1.13 14.77 -9.80
CA LEU A 47 -1.79 14.51 -8.52
C LEU A 47 -1.78 13.02 -8.18
N LEU A 48 -2.00 12.15 -9.16
CA LEU A 48 -1.89 10.70 -8.95
C LEU A 48 -0.49 10.31 -8.49
N LYS A 49 0.55 10.90 -9.10
CA LYS A 49 1.94 10.66 -8.68
C LYS A 49 2.17 11.10 -7.25
N SER A 50 1.60 12.24 -6.86
CA SER A 50 1.71 12.74 -5.48
C SER A 50 1.07 11.77 -4.49
N PHE A 51 -0.11 11.25 -4.80
CA PHE A 51 -0.76 10.23 -3.98
C PHE A 51 0.08 8.96 -3.91
N ALA A 52 0.59 8.49 -5.05
CA ALA A 52 1.40 7.27 -5.09
C ALA A 52 2.66 7.40 -4.22
N THR A 53 3.32 8.54 -4.30
CA THR A 53 4.50 8.83 -3.48
C THR A 53 4.14 8.90 -2.01
N HIS A 54 3.06 9.61 -1.67
CA HIS A 54 2.64 9.77 -0.28
C HIS A 54 2.28 8.43 0.36
N PHE A 55 1.54 7.60 -0.35
CA PHE A 55 1.11 6.30 0.17
C PHE A 55 2.09 5.17 -0.11
N ASP A 56 3.20 5.48 -0.81
CA ASP A 56 4.24 4.50 -1.15
C ASP A 56 3.67 3.28 -1.87
N VAL A 57 2.87 3.54 -2.89
CA VAL A 57 2.30 2.51 -3.75
C VAL A 57 2.71 2.78 -5.20
N PRO A 58 2.74 1.76 -6.06
CA PRO A 58 3.00 1.99 -7.49
C PRO A 58 1.93 2.88 -8.10
N LEU A 59 2.34 3.76 -9.00
CA LEU A 59 1.39 4.61 -9.74
C LEU A 59 0.36 3.77 -10.46
N THR A 60 0.76 2.62 -11.00
CA THR A 60 -0.14 1.72 -11.72
C THR A 60 -1.27 1.20 -10.85
N TYR A 61 -1.03 1.04 -9.55
CA TYR A 61 -2.10 0.64 -8.62
C TYR A 61 -3.23 1.66 -8.57
N LEU A 62 -2.88 2.95 -8.63
CA LEU A 62 -3.88 4.04 -8.60
C LEU A 62 -4.43 4.34 -9.99
N ALA A 63 -3.59 4.31 -11.02
CA ALA A 63 -3.97 4.71 -12.36
C ALA A 63 -4.84 3.68 -13.07
N ASP A 64 -4.70 2.41 -12.73
CA ASP A 64 -5.45 1.33 -13.36
C ASP A 64 -6.60 0.90 -12.44
N ALA A 65 -7.76 1.50 -12.66
CA ALA A 65 -8.95 1.21 -11.87
C ALA A 65 -9.43 -0.23 -12.04
N GLU A 66 -9.05 -0.89 -13.13
CA GLU A 66 -9.40 -2.28 -13.41
C GLU A 66 -8.33 -3.26 -12.93
N SER A 67 -7.26 -2.75 -12.32
CA SER A 67 -6.20 -3.59 -11.81
C SER A 67 -6.74 -4.62 -10.83
N GLN A 68 -6.34 -5.88 -11.03
CA GLN A 68 -6.67 -6.96 -10.11
C GLN A 68 -5.76 -6.97 -8.88
N ALA A 69 -4.75 -6.10 -8.85
CA ALA A 69 -3.83 -6.03 -7.72
C ALA A 69 -4.60 -5.61 -6.46
N SER A 70 -4.47 -6.42 -5.42
CA SER A 70 -5.03 -6.11 -4.12
C SER A 70 -4.02 -5.29 -3.31
N LEU A 71 -4.50 -4.68 -2.22
CA LEU A 71 -3.61 -3.98 -1.31
C LEU A 71 -2.60 -4.95 -0.66
N GLN A 72 -3.00 -6.21 -0.46
CA GLN A 72 -2.09 -7.24 0.04
C GLN A 72 -0.94 -7.49 -0.93
N ASP A 73 -1.22 -7.50 -2.24
CA ASP A 73 -0.18 -7.66 -3.25
C ASP A 73 0.79 -6.48 -3.23
N VAL A 74 0.28 -5.26 -3.06
CA VAL A 74 1.11 -4.06 -2.94
C VAL A 74 2.00 -4.14 -1.70
N GLU A 75 1.44 -4.56 -0.57
CA GLU A 75 2.20 -4.71 0.67
C GLU A 75 3.31 -5.76 0.52
N ALA A 76 3.03 -6.86 -0.18
CA ALA A 76 4.03 -7.89 -0.44
C ALA A 76 5.18 -7.34 -1.28
N LEU A 77 4.87 -6.54 -2.30
CA LEU A 77 5.90 -5.90 -3.13
C LEU A 77 6.74 -4.92 -2.32
N GLN A 78 6.11 -4.14 -1.45
CA GLN A 78 6.80 -3.21 -0.56
C GLN A 78 7.73 -3.95 0.39
N PHE A 79 7.24 -5.04 0.98
CA PHE A 79 8.06 -5.87 1.86
C PHE A 79 9.27 -6.43 1.11
N PHE A 80 9.07 -6.93 -0.10
CA PHE A 80 10.16 -7.48 -0.91
C PHE A 80 11.22 -6.42 -1.22
N ARG A 81 10.77 -5.21 -1.57
CA ARG A 81 11.68 -4.09 -1.82
C ARG A 81 12.50 -3.76 -0.57
N ASP A 82 11.83 -3.67 0.58
CA ASP A 82 12.49 -3.36 1.84
C ASP A 82 13.47 -4.46 2.23
N PHE A 83 13.08 -5.72 2.02
CA PHE A 83 13.95 -6.86 2.26
C PHE A 83 15.23 -6.77 1.42
N LYS A 84 15.09 -6.40 0.14
CA LYS A 84 16.26 -6.28 -0.74
C LYS A 84 17.19 -5.15 -0.33
N SER A 85 16.71 -4.16 0.40
CA SER A 85 17.52 -3.05 0.88
C SER A 85 18.35 -3.41 2.11
N LEU A 86 18.07 -4.52 2.75
CA LEU A 86 18.77 -4.97 3.94
C LEU A 86 20.14 -5.58 3.58
N SER A 87 21.04 -5.63 4.56
CA SER A 87 22.32 -6.31 4.39
C SER A 87 22.10 -7.82 4.27
N GLU A 88 23.11 -8.52 3.75
CA GLU A 88 23.03 -9.98 3.62
C GLU A 88 22.80 -10.65 4.98
N GLN A 89 23.41 -10.13 6.04
CA GLN A 89 23.23 -10.68 7.38
C GLN A 89 21.81 -10.47 7.89
N GLU A 90 21.26 -9.28 7.66
CA GLU A 90 19.89 -8.98 8.03
C GLU A 90 18.89 -9.84 7.25
N GLN A 91 19.13 -10.01 5.96
CA GLN A 91 18.28 -10.87 5.12
C GLN A 91 18.34 -12.31 5.62
N ALA A 92 19.50 -12.79 6.02
CA ALA A 92 19.67 -14.15 6.52
C ALA A 92 18.85 -14.37 7.80
N VAL A 93 18.83 -13.39 8.70
CA VAL A 93 18.04 -13.45 9.94
C VAL A 93 16.55 -13.58 9.62
N LEU A 94 16.06 -12.77 8.67
CA LEU A 94 14.65 -12.83 8.28
C LEU A 94 14.30 -14.17 7.63
N LYS A 95 15.19 -14.71 6.80
CA LYS A 95 14.98 -16.01 6.17
C LYS A 95 14.92 -17.13 7.21
N GLN A 96 15.81 -17.08 8.22
CA GLN A 96 15.80 -18.05 9.29
C GLN A 96 14.50 -17.99 10.08
N THR A 97 14.02 -16.78 10.37
CA THR A 97 12.75 -16.56 11.06
C THR A 97 11.60 -17.17 10.28
N LEU A 98 11.57 -16.92 8.97
CA LEU A 98 10.55 -17.49 8.10
C LEU A 98 10.57 -19.01 8.12
N ASP A 99 11.76 -19.61 8.04
CA ASP A 99 11.92 -21.06 8.08
C ASP A 99 11.44 -21.65 9.39
N LEU A 100 11.69 -20.96 10.51
CA LEU A 100 11.19 -21.38 11.82
C LEU A 100 9.66 -21.46 11.84
N PHE A 101 9.00 -20.46 11.31
CA PHE A 101 7.53 -20.44 11.23
C PHE A 101 7.00 -21.54 10.32
N LYS A 102 7.64 -21.78 9.18
CA LYS A 102 7.26 -22.85 8.27
C LYS A 102 7.41 -24.21 8.91
N ASN A 103 8.54 -24.46 9.56
CA ASN A 103 8.83 -25.74 10.21
C ASN A 103 7.86 -25.97 11.38
N LYS A 104 7.59 -24.94 12.18
CA LYS A 104 6.64 -25.03 13.29
C LYS A 104 5.25 -25.38 12.79
N ARG A 105 4.82 -24.77 11.69
CA ARG A 105 3.52 -25.05 11.09
C ARG A 105 3.41 -26.49 10.61
N ALA A 106 4.45 -26.97 9.93
CA ALA A 106 4.50 -28.35 9.43
C ALA A 106 4.46 -29.36 10.59
N GLN A 107 5.21 -29.10 11.66
CA GLN A 107 5.21 -29.95 12.85
C GLN A 107 3.87 -29.90 13.57
N GLY A 108 3.28 -28.72 13.68
CA GLY A 108 1.97 -28.54 14.29
C GLY A 108 0.89 -29.33 13.57
N ASP A 109 0.89 -29.28 12.25
CA ASP A 109 -0.07 -29.99 11.42
C ASP A 109 0.12 -31.51 11.56
N GLY A 110 1.36 -31.95 11.69
CA GLY A 110 1.65 -33.37 11.86
C GLY A 110 1.40 -33.84 13.29
N GLY A 111 1.43 -32.95 14.27
CA GLY A 111 1.25 -33.28 15.69
C GLY A 111 -0.20 -33.32 16.17
N THR A 112 -1.09 -32.90 15.29
CA THR A 112 -2.52 -32.93 15.60
C THR A 112 -3.23 -33.96 14.76
#